data_f34fbf158031965b428b31516a05c483
#
_entry.id   f34fbf158031965b428b31516a05c483
#
_cell.length_a   1.000
_cell.length_b   1.000
_cell.length_c   1.000
_cell.angle_alpha   90.00
_cell.angle_beta   90.00
_cell.angle_gamma   90.00
#
_symmetry.space_group_name_H-M   'P 1'
#
loop_
_entity.id
_entity.type
_entity.pdbx_description
1 polymer ?
#
loop_
_entity_poly.entity_id
_entity_poly.type
_entity_poly.pdbx_seq_one_letter_code
_entity_poly.pdbx_strand_id
1 'polypeptide(L)'
;MGIPSISIYSYELYKYFNVENIIRIGSAGGISKNIKIKDIVVALGVSTNSNFGHHYNLKGNFCPIASYNLIKKTDEIVNKLNYKNVFFGNVLSHDNFYDDTHDRVYWNKMGILAAEMESFGLYMVAAKEGKNALAMMTISDNLNTHESISIEEREKSFNEMIILALEVGISL
;
A
#
# COMPACT_ATOMS: atom_id res chain seq x y z
N MET A 1 -10.39 -9.02 -3.23
CA MET A 1 -9.72 -7.75 -3.59
C MET A 1 -10.53 -6.60 -3.06
N GLY A 2 -9.87 -5.51 -2.76
CA GLY A 2 -10.46 -4.30 -2.21
C GLY A 2 -10.49 -4.23 -0.68
N ILE A 3 -10.81 -3.03 -0.17
CA ILE A 3 -10.84 -2.72 1.27
C ILE A 3 -11.64 -3.74 2.09
N PRO A 4 -12.87 -4.15 1.70
CA PRO A 4 -13.63 -5.11 2.49
C PRO A 4 -12.96 -6.49 2.58
N SER A 5 -12.41 -6.98 1.46
CA SER A 5 -11.78 -8.30 1.42
C SER A 5 -10.54 -8.38 2.30
N ILE A 6 -9.62 -7.43 2.18
CA ILE A 6 -8.40 -7.40 3.01
C ILE A 6 -8.74 -7.26 4.50
N SER A 7 -9.81 -6.55 4.81
CA SER A 7 -10.27 -6.37 6.19
C SER A 7 -10.72 -7.67 6.83
N ILE A 8 -11.36 -8.58 6.07
CA ILE A 8 -11.72 -9.92 6.55
C ILE A 8 -10.45 -10.72 6.85
N TYR A 9 -9.55 -10.84 5.86
CA TYR A 9 -8.34 -11.65 6.01
C TYR A 9 -7.43 -11.15 7.13
N SER A 10 -7.18 -9.84 7.19
CA SER A 10 -6.31 -9.26 8.22
C SER A 10 -6.91 -9.40 9.62
N TYR A 11 -8.23 -9.20 9.76
CA TYR A 11 -8.92 -9.41 11.03
C TYR A 11 -8.79 -10.86 11.51
N GLU A 12 -9.05 -11.84 10.63
CA GLU A 12 -8.95 -13.26 10.99
C GLU A 12 -7.53 -13.66 11.37
N LEU A 13 -6.52 -13.20 10.62
CA LEU A 13 -5.11 -13.45 10.91
C LEU A 13 -4.72 -12.89 12.28
N TYR A 14 -5.10 -11.66 12.59
CA TYR A 14 -4.80 -11.05 13.89
C TYR A 14 -5.57 -11.73 15.03
N LYS A 15 -6.85 -12.00 14.84
CA LYS A 15 -7.74 -12.43 15.90
C LYS A 15 -7.62 -13.92 16.24
N TYR A 16 -7.54 -14.78 15.22
CA TYR A 16 -7.62 -16.23 15.40
C TYR A 16 -6.28 -16.94 15.21
N PHE A 17 -5.34 -16.34 14.51
CA PHE A 17 -4.02 -16.92 14.26
C PHE A 17 -2.90 -16.21 15.02
N ASN A 18 -3.23 -15.25 15.86
CA ASN A 18 -2.29 -14.50 16.70
C ASN A 18 -1.11 -13.88 15.92
N VAL A 19 -1.38 -13.44 14.70
CA VAL A 19 -0.38 -12.73 13.88
C VAL A 19 -0.14 -11.35 14.47
N GLU A 20 1.11 -10.94 14.60
CA GLU A 20 1.49 -9.61 15.11
C GLU A 20 1.75 -8.60 14.00
N ASN A 21 2.32 -9.07 12.89
CA ASN A 21 2.74 -8.21 11.78
C ASN A 21 2.18 -8.73 10.46
N ILE A 22 1.55 -7.86 9.68
CA ILE A 22 1.14 -8.16 8.31
C ILE A 22 1.84 -7.19 7.36
N ILE A 23 2.58 -7.74 6.40
CA ILE A 23 3.17 -7.00 5.28
C ILE A 23 2.39 -7.37 4.02
N ARG A 24 1.62 -6.42 3.50
CA ARG A 24 0.94 -6.56 2.21
C ARG A 24 1.91 -6.24 1.10
N ILE A 25 2.01 -7.10 0.12
CA ILE A 25 2.67 -6.85 -1.15
C ILE A 25 1.65 -6.88 -2.28
N GLY A 26 1.83 -6.03 -3.29
CA GLY A 26 0.87 -5.96 -4.41
C GLY A 26 1.34 -5.06 -5.54
N SER A 27 0.42 -4.70 -6.42
CA SER A 27 0.63 -3.72 -7.48
C SER A 27 -0.14 -2.43 -7.21
N ALA A 28 0.28 -1.35 -7.86
CA ALA A 28 -0.41 -0.06 -7.82
C ALA A 28 -0.20 0.70 -9.15
N GLY A 29 -1.13 1.61 -9.44
CA GLY A 29 -0.99 2.58 -10.52
C GLY A 29 -0.28 3.85 -10.01
N GLY A 30 0.78 4.29 -10.70
CA GLY A 30 1.50 5.51 -10.35
C GLY A 30 0.68 6.77 -10.62
N ILE A 31 0.47 7.62 -9.61
CA ILE A 31 -0.19 8.94 -9.73
C ILE A 31 0.84 10.07 -9.83
N SER A 32 1.89 10.01 -9.03
CA SER A 32 2.94 11.03 -9.05
C SER A 32 3.78 10.94 -10.32
N LYS A 33 4.13 12.11 -10.86
CA LYS A 33 5.04 12.20 -12.03
C LYS A 33 6.46 11.71 -11.74
N ASN A 34 6.84 11.64 -10.47
CA ASN A 34 8.15 11.20 -10.03
C ASN A 34 8.25 9.68 -9.89
N ILE A 35 7.11 8.98 -9.97
CA ILE A 35 7.02 7.53 -9.82
C ILE A 35 6.94 6.89 -11.21
N LYS A 36 7.77 5.90 -11.45
CA LYS A 36 7.89 5.17 -12.71
C LYS A 36 7.40 3.74 -12.56
N ILE A 37 7.09 3.11 -13.69
CA ILE A 37 6.84 1.68 -13.76
C ILE A 37 8.03 0.91 -13.19
N LYS A 38 7.74 -0.13 -12.40
CA LYS A 38 8.68 -0.97 -11.63
C LYS A 38 9.26 -0.32 -10.37
N ASP A 39 8.97 0.95 -10.09
CA ASP A 39 9.29 1.51 -8.77
C ASP A 39 8.47 0.81 -7.67
N ILE A 40 9.02 0.78 -6.48
CA ILE A 40 8.36 0.25 -5.29
C ILE A 40 7.88 1.44 -4.44
N VAL A 41 6.60 1.45 -4.10
CA VAL A 41 6.04 2.44 -3.17
C VAL A 41 5.72 1.76 -1.85
N VAL A 42 6.26 2.30 -0.77
CA VAL A 42 5.98 1.92 0.62
C VAL A 42 5.00 2.93 1.20
N ALA A 43 3.81 2.47 1.57
CA ALA A 43 2.72 3.33 2.04
C ALA A 43 2.95 3.76 3.50
N LEU A 44 3.35 5.01 3.72
CA LEU A 44 3.44 5.61 5.06
C LEU A 44 2.05 5.86 5.65
N GLY A 45 1.15 6.38 4.85
CA GLY A 45 -0.24 6.62 5.18
C GLY A 45 -1.13 6.35 3.97
N VAL A 46 -2.43 6.22 4.22
CA VAL A 46 -3.38 5.88 3.16
C VAL A 46 -4.56 6.84 3.18
N SER A 47 -4.75 7.53 2.07
CA SER A 47 -5.99 8.26 1.77
C SER A 47 -7.00 7.32 1.12
N THR A 48 -8.28 7.68 1.15
CA THR A 48 -9.31 6.88 0.46
C THR A 48 -10.48 7.74 0.03
N ASN A 49 -11.17 7.31 -1.02
CA ASN A 49 -12.49 7.78 -1.41
C ASN A 49 -13.62 6.83 -0.93
N SER A 50 -13.26 5.78 -0.20
CA SER A 50 -14.20 4.80 0.37
C SER A 50 -14.87 5.32 1.65
N ASN A 51 -16.13 4.95 1.84
CA ASN A 51 -16.85 5.15 3.09
C ASN A 51 -16.61 4.03 4.13
N PHE A 52 -15.70 3.11 3.87
CA PHE A 52 -15.44 1.96 4.75
C PHE A 52 -15.14 2.35 6.19
N GLY A 53 -14.40 3.45 6.40
CA GLY A 53 -14.07 3.96 7.73
C GLY A 53 -15.28 4.29 8.62
N HIS A 54 -16.46 4.56 8.04
CA HIS A 54 -17.68 4.86 8.78
C HIS A 54 -18.20 3.68 9.62
N HIS A 55 -17.85 2.44 9.27
CA HIS A 55 -18.20 1.26 10.06
C HIS A 55 -17.61 1.25 11.48
N TYR A 56 -16.55 2.03 11.69
CA TYR A 56 -15.91 2.14 13.00
C TYR A 56 -16.59 3.15 13.93
N ASN A 57 -17.63 3.86 13.47
CA ASN A 57 -18.40 4.85 14.23
C ASN A 57 -17.54 5.92 14.92
N LEU A 58 -16.43 6.29 14.32
CA LEU A 58 -15.55 7.34 14.85
C LEU A 58 -16.20 8.72 14.64
N LYS A 59 -16.13 9.56 15.66
CA LYS A 59 -16.57 10.96 15.58
C LYS A 59 -15.42 11.82 15.01
N GLY A 60 -15.12 11.65 13.72
CA GLY A 60 -14.03 12.36 13.04
C GLY A 60 -13.36 11.52 11.97
N ASN A 61 -12.29 12.06 11.40
CA ASN A 61 -11.50 11.38 10.37
C ASN A 61 -10.32 10.65 11.02
N PHE A 62 -10.23 9.36 10.80
CA PHE A 62 -9.05 8.58 11.17
C PHE A 62 -7.99 8.66 10.07
N CYS A 63 -6.72 8.74 10.47
CA CYS A 63 -5.58 8.72 9.56
C CYS A 63 -4.92 7.34 9.61
N PRO A 64 -5.18 6.43 8.65
CA PRO A 64 -4.55 5.12 8.62
C PRO A 64 -3.08 5.26 8.23
N ILE A 65 -2.20 4.81 9.12
CA ILE A 65 -0.75 4.85 8.93
C ILE A 65 -0.13 3.48 9.13
N ALA A 66 1.00 3.26 8.47
CA ALA A 66 1.82 2.08 8.70
C ALA A 66 2.45 2.08 10.09
N SER A 67 2.79 0.91 10.58
CA SER A 67 3.53 0.78 11.84
C SER A 67 4.96 1.28 11.70
N TYR A 68 5.36 2.22 12.55
CA TYR A 68 6.66 2.88 12.49
C TYR A 68 7.85 1.89 12.51
N ASN A 69 7.75 0.83 13.35
CA ASN A 69 8.82 -0.18 13.42
C ASN A 69 9.02 -0.90 12.09
N LEU A 70 7.92 -1.20 11.36
CA LEU A 70 7.99 -1.83 10.05
C LEU A 70 8.58 -0.87 8.99
N ILE A 71 8.19 0.40 9.03
CA ILE A 71 8.75 1.42 8.15
C ILE A 71 10.26 1.57 8.38
N LYS A 72 10.68 1.72 9.64
CA LYS A 72 12.09 1.86 9.99
C LYS A 72 12.91 0.66 9.51
N LYS A 73 12.40 -0.54 9.74
CA LYS A 73 13.07 -1.77 9.30
C LYS A 73 13.16 -1.84 7.77
N THR A 74 12.10 -1.44 7.07
CA THR A 74 12.10 -1.38 5.60
C THR A 74 13.17 -0.42 5.10
N ASP A 75 13.28 0.78 5.67
CA ASP A 75 14.29 1.76 5.28
C ASP A 75 15.72 1.23 5.50
N GLU A 76 15.99 0.59 6.65
CA GLU A 76 17.27 -0.07 6.93
C GLU A 76 17.63 -1.11 5.85
N ILE A 77 16.67 -1.93 5.42
CA ILE A 77 16.89 -2.98 4.42
C ILE A 77 17.04 -2.40 3.01
N VAL A 78 16.24 -1.39 2.65
CA VAL A 78 16.39 -0.66 1.38
C VAL A 78 17.82 -0.12 1.24
N ASN A 79 18.36 0.47 2.29
CA ASN A 79 19.72 0.98 2.31
C ASN A 79 20.76 -0.18 2.21
N LYS A 80 20.56 -1.28 2.94
CA LYS A 80 21.42 -2.47 2.88
C LYS A 80 21.48 -3.10 1.49
N LEU A 81 20.31 -3.21 0.81
CA LEU A 81 20.19 -3.75 -0.53
C LEU A 81 20.57 -2.75 -1.63
N ASN A 82 20.83 -1.49 -1.25
CA ASN A 82 21.14 -0.39 -2.16
C ASN A 82 20.08 -0.15 -3.25
N TYR A 83 18.82 -0.39 -2.93
CA TYR A 83 17.69 -0.12 -3.84
C TYR A 83 17.49 1.39 -4.00
N LYS A 84 17.37 1.85 -5.26
CA LYS A 84 17.22 3.28 -5.60
C LYS A 84 15.81 3.64 -6.09
N ASN A 85 15.01 2.62 -6.33
CA ASN A 85 13.65 2.71 -6.87
C ASN A 85 12.57 2.45 -5.81
N VAL A 86 12.88 2.72 -4.52
CA VAL A 86 11.93 2.59 -3.40
C VAL A 86 11.57 3.98 -2.89
N PHE A 87 10.28 4.26 -2.85
CA PHE A 87 9.73 5.55 -2.44
C PHE A 87 8.77 5.37 -1.26
N PHE A 88 8.89 6.22 -0.27
CA PHE A 88 8.05 6.24 0.91
C PHE A 88 7.08 7.41 0.84
N GLY A 89 5.78 7.18 0.95
CA GLY A 89 4.81 8.26 0.93
C GLY A 89 3.36 7.82 1.04
N ASN A 90 2.47 8.76 0.82
CA ASN A 90 1.03 8.51 0.89
C ASN A 90 0.53 7.84 -0.38
N VAL A 91 -0.40 6.90 -0.21
CA VAL A 91 -1.11 6.24 -1.31
C VAL A 91 -2.60 6.46 -1.19
N LEU A 92 -3.33 6.11 -2.24
CA LEU A 92 -4.78 6.21 -2.30
C LEU A 92 -5.39 4.82 -2.48
N SER A 93 -6.25 4.40 -1.56
CA SER A 93 -7.08 3.20 -1.74
C SER A 93 -8.43 3.58 -2.33
N HIS A 94 -8.75 3.03 -3.49
CA HIS A 94 -10.02 3.22 -4.20
C HIS A 94 -10.96 2.04 -4.02
N ASP A 95 -12.27 2.30 -4.10
CA ASP A 95 -13.29 1.25 -4.27
C ASP A 95 -13.52 0.90 -5.76
N ASN A 96 -13.18 1.79 -6.68
CA ASN A 96 -13.41 1.62 -8.11
C ASN A 96 -12.09 1.45 -8.87
N PHE A 97 -11.99 0.39 -9.68
CA PHE A 97 -10.83 0.19 -10.55
C PHE A 97 -10.88 1.13 -11.77
N TYR A 98 -12.06 1.27 -12.37
CA TYR A 98 -12.28 2.19 -13.49
C TYR A 98 -12.78 3.53 -12.94
N ASP A 99 -11.94 4.56 -13.08
CA ASP A 99 -12.22 5.91 -12.57
C ASP A 99 -12.55 6.86 -13.72
N ASP A 100 -13.81 7.23 -13.83
CA ASP A 100 -14.33 8.19 -14.80
C ASP A 100 -14.34 9.63 -14.26
N THR A 101 -13.95 9.83 -13.00
CA THR A 101 -14.03 11.16 -12.34
C THR A 101 -12.85 12.06 -12.67
N HIS A 102 -11.75 11.51 -13.18
CA HIS A 102 -10.49 12.20 -13.44
C HIS A 102 -9.91 12.95 -12.22
N ASP A 103 -10.25 12.52 -11.02
CA ASP A 103 -9.85 13.19 -9.76
C ASP A 103 -8.36 12.98 -9.41
N ARG A 104 -7.66 12.07 -10.10
CA ARG A 104 -6.23 11.76 -9.93
C ARG A 104 -5.35 13.00 -9.95
N VAL A 105 -5.72 14.02 -10.74
CA VAL A 105 -4.99 15.30 -10.81
C VAL A 105 -5.01 16.00 -9.45
N TYR A 106 -6.10 15.92 -8.71
CA TYR A 106 -6.20 16.53 -7.38
C TYR A 106 -5.41 15.74 -6.36
N TRP A 107 -5.48 14.40 -6.41
CA TRP A 107 -4.69 13.53 -5.54
C TRP A 107 -3.17 13.72 -5.75
N ASN A 108 -2.73 13.86 -7.01
CA ASN A 108 -1.33 14.17 -7.32
C ASN A 108 -0.90 15.51 -6.70
N LYS A 109 -1.74 16.56 -6.75
CA LYS A 109 -1.45 17.85 -6.10
C LYS A 109 -1.30 17.75 -4.58
N MET A 110 -1.92 16.75 -3.96
CA MET A 110 -1.79 16.45 -2.53
C MET A 110 -0.59 15.54 -2.20
N GLY A 111 0.23 15.21 -3.20
CA GLY A 111 1.44 14.41 -3.01
C GLY A 111 1.21 12.91 -2.91
N ILE A 112 0.04 12.42 -3.37
CA ILE A 112 -0.22 10.98 -3.43
C ILE A 112 0.69 10.35 -4.50
N LEU A 113 1.40 9.29 -4.12
CA LEU A 113 2.35 8.62 -5.00
C LEU A 113 1.69 7.65 -5.96
N ALA A 114 0.77 6.83 -5.46
CA ALA A 114 0.15 5.74 -6.21
C ALA A 114 -1.26 5.44 -5.72
N ALA A 115 -2.05 4.72 -6.54
CA ALA A 115 -3.37 4.23 -6.21
C ALA A 115 -3.41 2.69 -6.21
N GLU A 116 -4.11 2.13 -5.22
CA GLU A 116 -4.37 0.70 -5.05
C GLU A 116 -5.75 0.52 -4.37
N MET A 117 -6.11 -0.65 -3.88
CA MET A 117 -7.48 -0.91 -3.44
C MET A 117 -7.59 -1.53 -2.02
N GLU A 118 -6.52 -1.69 -1.24
CA GLU A 118 -6.52 -2.52 -0.03
C GLU A 118 -5.90 -1.88 1.22
N SER A 119 -4.87 -1.09 1.07
CA SER A 119 -4.02 -0.66 2.21
C SER A 119 -4.79 0.10 3.28
N PHE A 120 -5.84 0.85 2.90
CA PHE A 120 -6.72 1.52 3.85
C PHE A 120 -7.37 0.52 4.82
N GLY A 121 -7.96 -0.55 4.28
CA GLY A 121 -8.61 -1.59 5.09
C GLY A 121 -7.64 -2.29 6.03
N LEU A 122 -6.46 -2.65 5.52
CA LEU A 122 -5.41 -3.29 6.31
C LEU A 122 -4.99 -2.42 7.51
N TYR A 123 -4.70 -1.12 7.27
CA TYR A 123 -4.25 -0.23 8.35
C TYR A 123 -5.35 0.08 9.36
N MET A 124 -6.60 0.18 8.90
CA MET A 124 -7.76 0.35 9.80
C MET A 124 -7.92 -0.85 10.74
N VAL A 125 -7.84 -2.07 10.22
CA VAL A 125 -7.95 -3.29 11.01
C VAL A 125 -6.78 -3.42 11.97
N ALA A 126 -5.55 -3.21 11.51
CA ALA A 126 -4.36 -3.26 12.36
C ALA A 126 -4.46 -2.29 13.53
N ALA A 127 -4.85 -1.04 13.27
CA ALA A 127 -5.03 -0.03 14.32
C ALA A 127 -6.09 -0.45 15.35
N LYS A 128 -7.24 -0.98 14.89
CA LYS A 128 -8.30 -1.45 15.77
C LYS A 128 -7.87 -2.61 16.65
N GLU A 129 -7.12 -3.56 16.09
CA GLU A 129 -6.67 -4.76 16.81
C GLU A 129 -5.37 -4.54 17.62
N GLY A 130 -4.79 -3.32 17.58
CA GLY A 130 -3.52 -3.01 18.25
C GLY A 130 -2.34 -3.79 17.68
N LYS A 131 -2.36 -4.07 16.36
CA LYS A 131 -1.39 -4.88 15.63
C LYS A 131 -0.60 -4.04 14.63
N ASN A 132 0.38 -4.64 13.98
CA ASN A 132 1.27 -3.98 13.03
C ASN A 132 0.91 -4.29 11.58
N ALA A 133 0.97 -3.27 10.74
CA ALA A 133 0.76 -3.42 9.31
C ALA A 133 1.71 -2.54 8.50
N LEU A 134 2.07 -3.04 7.33
CA LEU A 134 2.79 -2.34 6.28
C LEU A 134 2.23 -2.76 4.92
N ALA A 135 2.17 -1.84 3.98
CA ALA A 135 1.88 -2.14 2.58
C ALA A 135 2.99 -1.60 1.69
N MET A 136 3.43 -2.41 0.75
CA MET A 136 4.35 -2.03 -0.31
C MET A 136 3.87 -2.55 -1.66
N MET A 137 4.02 -1.75 -2.69
CA MET A 137 3.48 -2.02 -4.01
C MET A 137 4.53 -1.75 -5.09
N THR A 138 4.61 -2.63 -6.09
CA THR A 138 5.32 -2.34 -7.33
C THR A 138 4.38 -1.61 -8.29
N ILE A 139 4.86 -0.56 -8.91
CA ILE A 139 4.09 0.20 -9.90
C ILE A 139 4.00 -0.61 -11.19
N SER A 140 2.78 -1.02 -11.55
CA SER A 140 2.47 -1.80 -12.74
C SER A 140 2.02 -0.96 -13.93
N ASP A 141 1.49 0.21 -13.67
CA ASP A 141 0.96 1.13 -14.67
C ASP A 141 1.14 2.58 -14.24
N ASN A 142 1.27 3.47 -15.21
CA ASN A 142 1.30 4.90 -14.97
C ASN A 142 -0.04 5.51 -15.36
N LEU A 143 -0.77 5.99 -14.35
CA LEU A 143 -2.12 6.52 -14.54
C LEU A 143 -2.15 7.87 -15.29
N ASN A 144 -1.00 8.53 -15.48
CA ASN A 144 -0.91 9.78 -16.24
C ASN A 144 -0.60 9.53 -17.72
N THR A 145 0.26 8.53 -18.05
CA THR A 145 0.70 8.24 -19.43
C THR A 145 -0.06 7.06 -20.04
N HIS A 146 -0.83 6.32 -19.24
CA HIS A 146 -1.51 5.08 -19.62
C HIS A 146 -0.55 3.96 -20.08
N GLU A 147 0.72 4.08 -19.74
CA GLU A 147 1.69 2.99 -19.92
C GLU A 147 1.45 1.91 -18.87
N SER A 148 1.59 0.66 -19.27
CA SER A 148 1.46 -0.49 -18.37
C SER A 148 2.45 -1.58 -18.76
N ILE A 149 2.87 -2.40 -17.80
CA ILE A 149 3.63 -3.62 -18.07
C ILE A 149 2.70 -4.74 -18.52
N SER A 150 3.23 -5.64 -19.36
CA SER A 150 2.50 -6.84 -19.77
C SER A 150 2.21 -7.77 -18.59
N ILE A 151 1.26 -8.71 -18.76
CA ILE A 151 0.93 -9.73 -17.75
C ILE A 151 2.17 -10.56 -17.40
N GLU A 152 2.94 -10.96 -18.41
CA GLU A 152 4.17 -11.76 -18.23
C GLU A 152 5.26 -10.98 -17.48
N GLU A 153 5.36 -9.68 -17.71
CA GLU A 153 6.29 -8.81 -16.99
C GLU A 153 5.85 -8.59 -15.54
N ARG A 154 4.55 -8.56 -15.26
CA ARG A 154 4.03 -8.45 -13.88
C ARG A 154 4.50 -9.63 -13.02
N GLU A 155 4.46 -10.83 -13.55
CA GLU A 155 4.93 -12.02 -12.83
C GLU A 155 6.44 -12.00 -12.52
N LYS A 156 7.24 -11.36 -13.38
CA LYS A 156 8.71 -11.35 -13.27
C LYS A 156 9.29 -10.12 -12.57
N SER A 157 8.60 -8.97 -12.64
CA SER A 157 9.16 -7.68 -12.20
C SER A 157 8.93 -7.35 -10.73
N PHE A 158 8.19 -8.16 -9.99
CA PHE A 158 7.89 -7.91 -8.59
C PHE A 158 8.89 -8.53 -7.61
N ASN A 159 9.95 -9.17 -8.14
CA ASN A 159 10.95 -9.88 -7.32
C ASN A 159 11.65 -8.96 -6.30
N GLU A 160 11.99 -7.73 -6.66
CA GLU A 160 12.64 -6.80 -5.72
C GLU A 160 11.75 -6.48 -4.54
N MET A 161 10.46 -6.21 -4.77
CA MET A 161 9.49 -5.98 -3.70
C MET A 161 9.29 -7.23 -2.83
N ILE A 162 9.22 -8.41 -3.46
CA ILE A 162 9.08 -9.69 -2.74
C ILE A 162 10.29 -9.93 -1.85
N ILE A 163 11.51 -9.76 -2.37
CA ILE A 163 12.75 -9.89 -1.61
C ILE A 163 12.77 -8.88 -0.45
N LEU A 164 12.45 -7.62 -0.72
CA LEU A 164 12.38 -6.58 0.30
C LEU A 164 11.42 -6.96 1.42
N ALA A 165 10.20 -7.41 1.07
CA ALA A 165 9.20 -7.80 2.05
C ALA A 165 9.63 -9.00 2.91
N LEU A 166 10.27 -10.01 2.29
CA LEU A 166 10.79 -11.19 2.98
C LEU A 166 11.94 -10.82 3.91
N GLU A 167 12.90 -10.00 3.48
CA GLU A 167 14.00 -9.51 4.31
C GLU A 167 13.47 -8.72 5.52
N VAL A 168 12.46 -7.87 5.32
CA VAL A 168 11.79 -7.18 6.43
C VAL A 168 11.15 -8.21 7.38
N GLY A 169 10.37 -9.15 6.85
CA GLY A 169 9.68 -10.15 7.66
C GLY A 169 10.62 -11.06 8.48
N ILE A 170 11.75 -11.46 7.90
CA ILE A 170 12.78 -12.30 8.60
C ILE A 170 13.49 -11.50 9.71
N SER A 171 13.55 -10.18 9.59
CA SER A 171 14.29 -9.32 10.52
C SER A 171 13.45 -8.84 11.72
N LEU A 172 12.16 -9.24 11.80
CA LEU A 172 11.25 -8.93 12.91
C LEU A 172 11.39 -9.92 14.06
#